data_3249e8dbaf20f4550ba4bd0138b20ad7
#
_entry.id   3249e8dbaf20f4550ba4bd0138b20ad7
#
_cell.length_a   1.000
_cell.length_b   1.000
_cell.length_c   1.000
_cell.angle_alpha   90.00
_cell.angle_beta   90.00
_cell.angle_gamma   90.00
#
_symmetry.space_group_name_H-M   'P 1'
#
loop_
_entity.id
_entity.type
_entity.pdbx_description
1 polymer ?
#
loop_
_entity_poly.entity_id
_entity_poly.type
_entity_poly.pdbx_seq_one_letter_code
_entity_poly.pdbx_strand_id
1 'polypeptide(L)'
;GKAVVNFTASEGFQFNNSSFEMANATEYATLLNEALVNTGGKPKFDDPASLGKGTNWFDEIFRVASVRDYQLSVSGGSEKVRYNLSAGYYQQDGIITGNTYNRFTLRANNSYKISKRLTLGHNLSASFSHKKNENSAVVKAAYTISPVKRPYNEDGSFMDSESASSANPVATLHYTNNDDWKERIVGSAFLNWNILNGLDFKTSLGI
;
A
#
# COMPACT_ATOMS: atom_id res chain seq x y z
N GLY A 1 -6.95 34.81 18.40
CA GLY A 1 -5.79 35.00 17.50
C GLY A 1 -6.21 34.88 16.06
N LYS A 2 -5.38 35.35 15.13
CA LYS A 2 -5.62 35.15 13.69
C LYS A 2 -5.58 33.66 13.38
N ALA A 3 -6.38 33.21 12.40
CA ALA A 3 -6.31 31.86 11.88
C ALA A 3 -4.95 31.62 11.19
N VAL A 4 -4.36 30.49 11.46
CA VAL A 4 -3.13 30.02 10.80
C VAL A 4 -3.49 28.83 9.93
N VAL A 5 -3.12 28.89 8.66
CA VAL A 5 -3.31 27.82 7.69
C VAL A 5 -1.93 27.23 7.36
N ASN A 6 -1.82 25.89 7.47
CA ASN A 6 -0.63 25.17 7.10
C ASN A 6 -1.01 24.16 6.03
N PHE A 7 -0.21 24.10 4.97
CA PHE A 7 -0.30 23.07 3.94
C PHE A 7 1.05 22.38 3.79
N THR A 8 1.03 21.06 3.81
CA THR A 8 2.20 20.22 3.57
C THR A 8 1.89 19.27 2.42
N ALA A 9 2.81 19.16 1.48
CA ALA A 9 2.76 18.22 0.38
C ALA A 9 4.07 17.43 0.33
N SER A 10 3.98 16.13 0.21
CA SER A 10 5.12 15.23 0.04
C SER A 10 4.81 14.26 -1.09
N GLU A 11 5.76 14.11 -2.00
CA GLU A 11 5.70 13.12 -3.07
C GLU A 11 7.00 12.34 -3.11
N GLY A 12 6.91 11.04 -3.36
CA GLY A 12 8.05 10.15 -3.42
C GLY A 12 7.78 8.95 -4.32
N PHE A 13 8.83 8.19 -4.55
CA PHE A 13 8.76 6.95 -5.31
C PHE A 13 9.36 5.82 -4.49
N GLN A 14 8.83 4.63 -4.68
CA GLN A 14 9.35 3.40 -4.13
C GLN A 14 9.59 2.40 -5.26
N PHE A 15 10.60 1.58 -5.12
CA PHE A 15 10.96 0.57 -6.11
C PHE A 15 11.55 -0.65 -5.42
N ASN A 16 11.52 -1.78 -6.11
CA ASN A 16 12.19 -2.98 -5.64
C ASN A 16 13.70 -2.82 -5.82
N ASN A 17 14.45 -2.90 -4.72
CA ASN A 17 15.91 -2.88 -4.73
C ASN A 17 16.47 -4.30 -4.48
N SER A 18 15.82 -5.33 -5.03
CA SER A 18 16.30 -6.70 -4.93
C SER A 18 17.53 -6.89 -5.82
N SER A 19 18.60 -7.44 -5.25
CA SER A 19 19.81 -7.82 -5.98
C SER A 19 19.78 -9.27 -6.47
N PHE A 20 18.63 -9.94 -6.42
CA PHE A 20 18.52 -11.31 -6.92
C PHE A 20 18.50 -11.32 -8.45
N GLU A 21 19.51 -11.94 -9.04
CA GLU A 21 19.54 -12.28 -10.44
C GLU A 21 18.97 -13.68 -10.62
N MET A 22 17.96 -13.79 -11.47
CA MET A 22 17.38 -15.08 -11.84
C MET A 22 18.03 -15.57 -13.12
N ALA A 23 18.13 -16.89 -13.26
CA ALA A 23 18.61 -17.49 -14.51
C ALA A 23 17.71 -17.03 -15.69
N ASN A 24 18.33 -16.58 -16.75
CA ASN A 24 17.67 -16.28 -18.01
C ASN A 24 17.22 -17.58 -18.74
N ALA A 25 16.50 -17.47 -19.86
CA ALA A 25 15.96 -18.64 -20.55
C ALA A 25 17.05 -19.60 -21.05
N THR A 26 18.16 -19.08 -21.56
CA THR A 26 19.31 -19.89 -22.00
C THR A 26 19.93 -20.64 -20.83
N GLU A 27 20.24 -19.95 -19.74
CA GLU A 27 20.83 -20.54 -18.54
C GLU A 27 19.90 -21.58 -17.91
N TYR A 28 18.62 -21.25 -17.75
CA TYR A 28 17.61 -22.17 -17.25
C TYR A 28 17.51 -23.45 -18.09
N ALA A 29 17.42 -23.31 -19.41
CA ALA A 29 17.31 -24.46 -20.34
C ALA A 29 18.57 -25.33 -20.32
N THR A 30 19.75 -24.71 -20.22
CA THR A 30 21.04 -25.44 -20.15
C THR A 30 21.10 -26.24 -18.84
N LEU A 31 20.82 -25.60 -17.69
CA LEU A 31 20.84 -26.28 -16.39
C LEU A 31 19.78 -27.40 -16.30
N LEU A 32 18.60 -27.15 -16.86
CA LEU A 32 17.54 -28.18 -16.86
C LEU A 32 17.93 -29.39 -17.74
N ASN A 33 18.52 -29.16 -18.92
CA ASN A 33 19.01 -30.23 -19.76
C ASN A 33 20.09 -31.05 -19.05
N GLU A 34 21.06 -30.39 -18.41
CA GLU A 34 22.11 -31.04 -17.61
C GLU A 34 21.50 -31.89 -16.48
N ALA A 35 20.56 -31.36 -15.73
CA ALA A 35 19.88 -32.08 -14.65
C ALA A 35 19.12 -33.31 -15.15
N LEU A 36 18.45 -33.21 -16.32
CA LEU A 36 17.74 -34.33 -16.92
C LEU A 36 18.72 -35.43 -17.38
N VAL A 37 19.79 -35.06 -18.03
CA VAL A 37 20.82 -36.02 -18.47
C VAL A 37 21.48 -36.73 -17.30
N ASN A 38 21.81 -35.99 -16.25
CA ASN A 38 22.39 -36.55 -15.02
C ASN A 38 21.47 -37.56 -14.31
N THR A 39 20.16 -37.48 -14.52
CA THR A 39 19.17 -38.44 -14.01
C THR A 39 18.83 -39.56 -15.01
N GLY A 40 19.57 -39.67 -16.13
CA GLY A 40 19.35 -40.68 -17.15
C GLY A 40 18.24 -40.35 -18.17
N GLY A 41 17.72 -39.12 -18.13
CA GLY A 41 16.72 -38.62 -19.08
C GLY A 41 17.32 -38.05 -20.34
N LYS A 42 16.48 -37.53 -21.23
CA LYS A 42 16.89 -36.81 -22.44
C LYS A 42 16.81 -35.29 -22.24
N PRO A 43 17.65 -34.50 -22.94
CA PRO A 43 17.48 -33.05 -22.96
C PRO A 43 16.06 -32.67 -23.36
N LYS A 44 15.53 -31.62 -22.74
CA LYS A 44 14.21 -31.05 -23.05
C LYS A 44 14.28 -29.99 -24.15
N PHE A 45 15.39 -29.29 -24.23
CA PHE A 45 15.63 -28.22 -25.21
C PHE A 45 16.75 -28.61 -26.15
N ASP A 46 16.48 -28.61 -27.47
CA ASP A 46 17.46 -29.00 -28.49
C ASP A 46 18.57 -27.95 -28.62
N ASP A 47 18.20 -26.66 -28.59
CA ASP A 47 19.12 -25.53 -28.65
C ASP A 47 18.78 -24.47 -27.57
N PRO A 48 19.32 -24.62 -26.33
CA PRO A 48 19.16 -23.63 -25.28
C PRO A 48 19.61 -22.22 -25.65
N ALA A 49 20.65 -22.08 -26.51
CA ALA A 49 21.22 -20.79 -26.87
C ALA A 49 20.23 -19.92 -27.68
N SER A 50 19.36 -20.56 -28.47
CA SER A 50 18.34 -19.86 -29.27
C SER A 50 17.26 -19.20 -28.46
N LEU A 51 17.10 -19.53 -27.15
CA LEU A 51 16.05 -18.99 -26.27
C LEU A 51 16.35 -17.57 -25.80
N GLY A 52 17.60 -17.13 -25.84
CA GLY A 52 18.01 -15.80 -25.44
C GLY A 52 17.74 -15.50 -23.97
N LYS A 53 17.35 -14.26 -23.68
CA LYS A 53 17.08 -13.83 -22.28
C LYS A 53 15.77 -14.39 -21.72
N GLY A 54 14.76 -14.58 -22.58
CA GLY A 54 13.43 -14.97 -22.16
C GLY A 54 12.73 -13.88 -21.31
N THR A 55 11.85 -14.30 -20.39
CA THR A 55 11.05 -13.42 -19.55
C THR A 55 11.69 -13.22 -18.17
N ASN A 56 11.96 -11.99 -17.81
CA ASN A 56 12.23 -11.63 -16.42
C ASN A 56 10.90 -11.40 -15.70
N TRP A 57 10.41 -12.41 -15.00
CA TRP A 57 9.12 -12.37 -14.34
C TRP A 57 9.02 -11.33 -13.22
N PHE A 58 10.15 -10.90 -12.65
CA PHE A 58 10.15 -9.81 -11.66
C PHE A 58 9.86 -8.47 -12.32
N ASP A 59 10.39 -8.20 -13.51
CA ASP A 59 10.12 -6.98 -14.25
C ASP A 59 8.64 -6.89 -14.67
N GLU A 60 8.00 -8.07 -14.86
CA GLU A 60 6.58 -8.14 -15.23
C GLU A 60 5.63 -7.83 -14.04
N ILE A 61 6.05 -8.11 -12.80
CA ILE A 61 5.21 -7.92 -11.63
C ILE A 61 5.58 -6.70 -10.80
N PHE A 62 6.83 -6.24 -10.86
CA PHE A 62 7.28 -5.07 -10.11
C PHE A 62 7.27 -3.79 -10.95
N ARG A 63 7.03 -2.68 -10.29
CA ARG A 63 7.06 -1.35 -10.89
C ARG A 63 7.66 -0.32 -9.95
N VAL A 64 8.08 0.81 -10.51
CA VAL A 64 8.25 2.03 -9.72
C VAL A 64 6.87 2.54 -9.31
N ALA A 65 6.69 2.82 -8.05
CA ALA A 65 5.40 3.16 -7.48
C ALA A 65 5.44 4.51 -6.77
N SER A 66 4.36 5.29 -6.87
CA SER A 66 4.28 6.62 -6.29
C SER A 66 3.73 6.59 -4.86
N VAL A 67 4.19 7.53 -4.05
CA VAL A 67 3.65 7.83 -2.72
C VAL A 67 3.37 9.31 -2.64
N ARG A 68 2.17 9.69 -2.17
CA ARG A 68 1.72 11.07 -2.04
C ARG A 68 1.09 11.28 -0.67
N ASP A 69 1.45 12.35 0.01
CA ASP A 69 0.86 12.77 1.29
C ASP A 69 0.59 14.27 1.24
N TYR A 70 -0.68 14.65 1.32
CA TYR A 70 -1.14 16.04 1.34
C TYR A 70 -1.89 16.29 2.63
N GLN A 71 -1.49 17.33 3.35
CA GLN A 71 -2.10 17.71 4.61
C GLN A 71 -2.40 19.20 4.63
N LEU A 72 -3.64 19.54 4.96
CA LEU A 72 -4.11 20.90 5.18
C LEU A 72 -4.59 21.02 6.62
N SER A 73 -4.16 22.05 7.33
CA SER A 73 -4.67 22.34 8.65
C SER A 73 -4.96 23.82 8.83
N VAL A 74 -6.00 24.10 9.60
CA VAL A 74 -6.40 25.45 10.00
C VAL A 74 -6.53 25.45 11.51
N SER A 75 -5.77 26.29 12.16
CA SER A 75 -5.84 26.46 13.61
C SER A 75 -6.01 27.93 13.99
N GLY A 76 -6.65 28.15 15.11
CA GLY A 76 -6.85 29.49 15.61
C GLY A 76 -7.61 29.50 16.91
N GLY A 77 -7.99 30.70 17.33
CA GLY A 77 -8.81 30.82 18.51
C GLY A 77 -8.86 32.23 19.08
N SER A 78 -9.65 32.34 20.11
CA SER A 78 -9.80 33.53 20.96
C SER A 78 -9.56 33.14 22.43
N GLU A 79 -9.80 34.04 23.33
CA GLU A 79 -9.80 33.74 24.77
C GLU A 79 -10.84 32.67 25.17
N LYS A 80 -11.89 32.52 24.36
CA LYS A 80 -13.01 31.62 24.64
C LYS A 80 -13.01 30.34 23.83
N VAL A 81 -12.41 30.36 22.63
CA VAL A 81 -12.45 29.21 21.68
C VAL A 81 -11.06 28.92 21.13
N ARG A 82 -10.69 27.68 21.12
CA ARG A 82 -9.53 27.18 20.35
C ARG A 82 -10.00 26.09 19.43
N TYR A 83 -9.52 26.13 18.21
CA TYR A 83 -9.85 25.13 17.20
C TYR A 83 -8.60 24.71 16.40
N ASN A 84 -8.59 23.46 16.01
CA ASN A 84 -7.66 22.91 15.06
C ASN A 84 -8.42 21.90 14.17
N LEU A 85 -8.56 22.25 12.91
CA LEU A 85 -9.20 21.42 11.89
C LEU A 85 -8.13 20.97 10.91
N SER A 86 -8.13 19.70 10.53
CA SER A 86 -7.22 19.22 9.50
C SER A 86 -7.87 18.21 8.58
N ALA A 87 -7.43 18.23 7.33
CA ALA A 87 -7.77 17.25 6.31
C ALA A 87 -6.45 16.70 5.73
N GLY A 88 -6.41 15.40 5.52
CA GLY A 88 -5.25 14.74 4.93
C GLY A 88 -5.68 13.74 3.87
N TYR A 89 -4.91 13.68 2.80
CA TYR A 89 -5.02 12.66 1.76
C TYR A 89 -3.68 11.96 1.60
N TYR A 90 -3.69 10.65 1.74
CA TYR A 90 -2.55 9.77 1.52
C TYR A 90 -2.85 8.77 0.43
N GLN A 91 -1.96 8.65 -0.54
CA GLN A 91 -2.00 7.65 -1.59
C GLN A 91 -0.65 6.95 -1.67
N GLN A 92 -0.68 5.64 -1.77
CA GLN A 92 0.49 4.81 -2.00
C GLN A 92 0.15 3.74 -3.05
N ASP A 93 0.85 3.78 -4.16
CA ASP A 93 0.85 2.68 -5.09
C ASP A 93 1.85 1.62 -4.61
N GLY A 94 1.52 0.34 -4.74
CA GLY A 94 2.42 -0.75 -4.39
C GLY A 94 3.48 -0.99 -5.47
N ILE A 95 4.66 -1.44 -5.06
CA ILE A 95 5.73 -1.89 -5.98
C ILE A 95 5.32 -3.14 -6.78
N ILE A 96 4.40 -3.95 -6.27
CA ILE A 96 3.72 -4.98 -7.05
C ILE A 96 2.56 -4.34 -7.79
N THR A 97 2.48 -4.59 -9.08
CA THR A 97 1.44 -4.06 -9.97
C THR A 97 0.04 -4.44 -9.46
N GLY A 98 -0.90 -3.49 -9.49
CA GLY A 98 -2.26 -3.69 -9.01
C GLY A 98 -2.49 -3.34 -7.54
N ASN A 99 -1.45 -3.25 -6.71
CA ASN A 99 -1.58 -2.80 -5.33
C ASN A 99 -1.77 -1.29 -5.26
N THR A 100 -2.75 -0.85 -4.47
CA THR A 100 -2.96 0.57 -4.16
C THR A 100 -3.50 0.73 -2.75
N TYR A 101 -3.18 1.83 -2.11
CA TYR A 101 -3.76 2.26 -0.84
C TYR A 101 -4.06 3.74 -0.87
N ASN A 102 -5.30 4.10 -0.57
CA ASN A 102 -5.75 5.48 -0.45
C ASN A 102 -6.37 5.71 0.92
N ARG A 103 -6.10 6.85 1.53
CA ARG A 103 -6.70 7.23 2.80
C ARG A 103 -7.02 8.71 2.85
N PHE A 104 -8.27 9.03 3.16
CA PHE A 104 -8.69 10.37 3.50
C PHE A 104 -8.93 10.46 5.00
N THR A 105 -8.45 11.52 5.64
CA THR A 105 -8.55 11.71 7.09
C THR A 105 -9.04 13.12 7.38
N LEU A 106 -10.05 13.24 8.26
CA LEU A 106 -10.50 14.50 8.81
C LEU A 106 -10.28 14.49 10.33
N ARG A 107 -9.83 15.61 10.87
CA ARG A 107 -9.71 15.80 12.33
C ARG A 107 -10.25 17.16 12.74
N ALA A 108 -10.90 17.18 13.89
CA ALA A 108 -11.39 18.39 14.52
C ALA A 108 -11.11 18.33 16.03
N ASN A 109 -10.24 19.21 16.51
CA ASN A 109 -9.89 19.32 17.92
C ASN A 109 -10.27 20.73 18.39
N ASN A 110 -11.30 20.82 19.19
CA ASN A 110 -11.86 22.11 19.63
C ASN A 110 -11.99 22.15 21.14
N SER A 111 -11.80 23.35 21.71
CA SER A 111 -12.07 23.60 23.11
C SER A 111 -12.76 24.95 23.30
N TYR A 112 -13.71 25.00 24.24
CA TYR A 112 -14.59 26.11 24.50
C TYR A 112 -14.53 26.45 25.99
N LYS A 113 -14.04 27.63 26.29
CA LYS A 113 -14.05 28.18 27.65
C LYS A 113 -15.42 28.81 27.93
N ILE A 114 -16.29 28.04 28.52
CA ILE A 114 -17.68 28.44 28.82
C ILE A 114 -17.71 29.52 29.92
N SER A 115 -16.83 29.37 30.92
CA SER A 115 -16.66 30.35 32.00
C SER A 115 -15.19 30.38 32.43
N LYS A 116 -14.88 31.21 33.45
CA LYS A 116 -13.53 31.22 34.05
C LYS A 116 -13.16 29.87 34.71
N ARG A 117 -14.15 29.03 35.01
CA ARG A 117 -13.95 27.75 35.70
C ARG A 117 -14.32 26.53 34.87
N LEU A 118 -14.98 26.70 33.73
CA LEU A 118 -15.49 25.58 32.93
C LEU A 118 -14.97 25.61 31.50
N THR A 119 -14.34 24.55 31.08
CA THR A 119 -13.90 24.30 29.71
C THR A 119 -14.47 22.98 29.20
N LEU A 120 -15.09 23.01 28.04
CA LEU A 120 -15.54 21.85 27.28
C LEU A 120 -14.66 21.68 26.04
N GLY A 121 -14.57 20.48 25.54
CA GLY A 121 -13.92 20.27 24.27
C GLY A 121 -14.25 18.92 23.68
N HIS A 122 -13.86 18.77 22.42
CA HIS A 122 -13.97 17.50 21.70
C HIS A 122 -12.79 17.30 20.77
N ASN A 123 -12.48 16.03 20.56
CA ASN A 123 -11.53 15.56 19.55
C ASN A 123 -12.26 14.54 18.69
N LEU A 124 -12.32 14.81 17.39
CA LEU A 124 -12.94 13.93 16.40
C LEU A 124 -11.92 13.60 15.33
N SER A 125 -11.89 12.34 14.93
CA SER A 125 -11.11 11.87 13.79
C SER A 125 -11.94 10.90 12.97
N ALA A 126 -12.10 11.18 11.69
CA ALA A 126 -12.71 10.27 10.71
C ALA A 126 -11.67 9.90 9.68
N SER A 127 -11.57 8.63 9.35
CA SER A 127 -10.65 8.10 8.37
C SER A 127 -11.37 7.11 7.48
N PHE A 128 -11.23 7.29 6.17
CA PHE A 128 -11.80 6.45 5.13
C PHE A 128 -10.63 5.94 4.29
N SER A 129 -10.48 4.63 4.19
CA SER A 129 -9.40 4.05 3.40
C SER A 129 -9.92 2.97 2.47
N HIS A 130 -9.27 2.90 1.32
CA HIS A 130 -9.45 1.86 0.33
C HIS A 130 -8.10 1.23 0.03
N LYS A 131 -8.03 -0.07 0.11
CA LYS A 131 -6.85 -0.86 -0.19
C LYS A 131 -7.21 -1.93 -1.21
N LYS A 132 -6.52 -1.92 -2.34
CA LYS A 132 -6.52 -3.01 -3.29
C LYS A 132 -5.27 -3.85 -3.07
N ASN A 133 -5.46 -5.14 -2.81
CA ASN A 133 -4.38 -6.08 -2.58
C ASN A 133 -4.27 -7.05 -3.76
N GLU A 134 -3.04 -7.33 -4.16
CA GLU A 134 -2.75 -8.45 -5.04
C GLU A 134 -2.75 -9.78 -4.27
N ASN A 135 -2.72 -10.86 -5.00
CA ASN A 135 -2.47 -12.18 -4.44
C ASN A 135 -0.98 -12.30 -4.06
N SER A 136 -0.67 -12.52 -2.78
CA SER A 136 0.71 -12.68 -2.30
C SER A 136 1.48 -13.84 -2.94
N ALA A 137 0.78 -14.78 -3.58
CA ALA A 137 1.39 -15.89 -4.28
C ALA A 137 2.12 -15.47 -5.58
N VAL A 138 1.87 -14.28 -6.14
CA VAL A 138 2.48 -13.83 -7.41
C VAL A 138 4.00 -13.75 -7.32
N VAL A 139 4.55 -13.31 -6.18
CA VAL A 139 6.01 -13.25 -6.00
C VAL A 139 6.61 -14.65 -6.03
N LYS A 140 5.97 -15.61 -5.32
CA LYS A 140 6.40 -17.02 -5.37
C LYS A 140 6.27 -17.60 -6.78
N ALA A 141 5.18 -17.29 -7.49
CA ALA A 141 4.97 -17.72 -8.86
C ALA A 141 6.09 -17.17 -9.79
N ALA A 142 6.47 -15.90 -9.64
CA ALA A 142 7.56 -15.30 -10.41
C ALA A 142 8.92 -15.97 -10.16
N TYR A 143 9.16 -16.50 -8.95
CA TYR A 143 10.36 -17.31 -8.66
C TYR A 143 10.35 -18.69 -9.28
N THR A 144 9.19 -19.31 -9.46
CA THR A 144 9.07 -20.71 -9.81
C THR A 144 8.75 -20.95 -11.29
N ILE A 145 8.19 -19.95 -11.95
CA ILE A 145 7.82 -20.05 -13.35
C ILE A 145 9.07 -20.02 -14.26
N SER A 146 9.05 -20.84 -15.31
CA SER A 146 10.16 -20.90 -16.27
C SER A 146 10.33 -19.59 -17.03
N PRO A 147 11.56 -19.04 -17.14
CA PRO A 147 11.84 -17.85 -17.96
C PRO A 147 11.69 -18.08 -19.47
N VAL A 148 11.56 -19.33 -19.91
CA VAL A 148 11.25 -19.67 -21.32
C VAL A 148 9.82 -19.31 -21.69
N LYS A 149 8.93 -19.23 -20.71
CA LYS A 149 7.53 -18.85 -20.91
C LYS A 149 7.37 -17.35 -21.07
N ARG A 150 6.33 -16.96 -21.80
CA ARG A 150 5.93 -15.56 -22.00
C ARG A 150 4.70 -15.24 -21.18
N PRO A 151 4.48 -13.97 -20.75
CA PRO A 151 3.24 -13.58 -20.08
C PRO A 151 2.00 -13.71 -20.96
N TYR A 152 2.16 -13.45 -22.25
CA TYR A 152 1.06 -13.37 -23.22
C TYR A 152 1.31 -14.26 -24.44
N ASN A 153 0.25 -14.76 -25.00
CA ASN A 153 0.19 -15.38 -26.33
C ASN A 153 0.26 -14.30 -27.43
N GLU A 154 0.42 -14.73 -28.68
CA GLU A 154 0.50 -13.81 -29.84
C GLU A 154 -0.81 -13.03 -30.08
N ASP A 155 -1.95 -13.57 -29.65
CA ASP A 155 -3.25 -12.93 -29.70
C ASP A 155 -3.53 -11.95 -28.55
N GLY A 156 -2.56 -11.77 -27.65
CA GLY A 156 -2.67 -10.91 -26.46
C GLY A 156 -3.38 -11.55 -25.26
N SER A 157 -3.85 -12.79 -25.37
CA SER A 157 -4.36 -13.54 -24.22
C SER A 157 -3.22 -13.94 -23.29
N PHE A 158 -3.53 -14.20 -22.00
CA PHE A 158 -2.53 -14.69 -21.07
C PHE A 158 -2.12 -16.11 -21.42
N MET A 159 -0.81 -16.38 -21.38
CA MET A 159 -0.32 -17.74 -21.55
C MET A 159 -0.82 -18.63 -20.40
N ASP A 160 -1.31 -19.81 -20.74
CA ASP A 160 -1.79 -20.79 -19.79
C ASP A 160 -0.67 -21.30 -18.88
N SER A 161 -1.03 -21.53 -17.62
CA SER A 161 -0.16 -22.18 -16.65
C SER A 161 -0.25 -23.70 -16.78
N GLU A 162 0.90 -24.37 -16.74
CA GLU A 162 0.93 -25.85 -16.76
C GLU A 162 0.45 -26.48 -15.46
N SER A 163 0.48 -25.72 -14.37
CA SER A 163 0.01 -26.16 -13.05
C SER A 163 -0.30 -24.96 -12.15
N ALA A 164 -1.07 -25.20 -11.09
CA ALA A 164 -1.35 -24.17 -10.07
C ALA A 164 -0.07 -23.64 -9.38
N SER A 165 1.00 -24.44 -9.31
CA SER A 165 2.28 -24.05 -8.72
C SER A 165 3.16 -23.20 -9.64
N SER A 166 2.86 -23.17 -10.94
CA SER A 166 3.54 -22.36 -11.95
C SER A 166 2.54 -21.44 -12.68
N ALA A 167 1.59 -20.90 -11.93
CA ALA A 167 0.61 -19.97 -12.48
C ALA A 167 1.29 -18.74 -13.07
N ASN A 168 0.77 -18.24 -14.19
CA ASN A 168 1.21 -16.98 -14.77
C ASN A 168 0.96 -15.83 -13.79
N PRO A 169 2.00 -15.21 -13.21
CA PRO A 169 1.81 -14.18 -12.18
C PRO A 169 1.14 -12.93 -12.71
N VAL A 170 1.33 -12.60 -13.99
CA VAL A 170 0.68 -11.43 -14.63
C VAL A 170 -0.81 -11.67 -14.79
N ALA A 171 -1.21 -12.86 -15.21
CA ALA A 171 -2.61 -13.27 -15.27
C ALA A 171 -3.24 -13.26 -13.86
N THR A 172 -2.51 -13.77 -12.87
CA THR A 172 -2.97 -13.76 -11.48
C THR A 172 -3.23 -12.33 -10.99
N LEU A 173 -2.32 -11.38 -11.26
CA LEU A 173 -2.52 -9.97 -10.92
C LEU A 173 -3.73 -9.38 -11.63
N HIS A 174 -3.92 -9.70 -12.89
CA HIS A 174 -5.03 -9.17 -13.69
C HIS A 174 -6.40 -9.64 -13.16
N TYR A 175 -6.52 -10.92 -12.82
CA TYR A 175 -7.79 -11.50 -12.37
C TYR A 175 -8.03 -11.37 -10.87
N THR A 176 -7.01 -10.95 -10.09
CA THR A 176 -7.21 -10.72 -8.65
C THR A 176 -7.96 -9.40 -8.44
N ASN A 177 -9.09 -9.48 -7.79
CA ASN A 177 -9.87 -8.33 -7.35
C ASN A 177 -10.15 -8.48 -5.86
N ASN A 178 -9.30 -7.88 -5.04
CA ASN A 178 -9.40 -7.94 -3.59
C ASN A 178 -9.35 -6.52 -3.03
N ASP A 179 -10.53 -5.93 -2.87
CA ASP A 179 -10.75 -4.58 -2.37
C ASP A 179 -11.14 -4.60 -0.89
N ASP A 180 -10.47 -3.82 -0.08
CA ASP A 180 -10.72 -3.65 1.35
C ASP A 180 -11.04 -2.17 1.63
N TRP A 181 -12.25 -1.92 2.10
CA TRP A 181 -12.73 -0.61 2.49
C TRP A 181 -12.83 -0.53 4.01
N LYS A 182 -12.21 0.49 4.59
CA LYS A 182 -12.26 0.71 6.04
C LYS A 182 -12.69 2.13 6.35
N GLU A 183 -13.69 2.22 7.21
CA GLU A 183 -14.14 3.45 7.82
C GLU A 183 -13.83 3.40 9.31
N ARG A 184 -13.24 4.47 9.82
CA ARG A 184 -12.94 4.59 11.24
C ARG A 184 -13.30 5.98 11.71
N ILE A 185 -14.19 6.04 12.68
CA ILE A 185 -14.55 7.26 13.39
C ILE A 185 -14.15 7.06 14.84
N VAL A 186 -13.38 7.99 15.37
CA VAL A 186 -12.98 8.02 16.77
C VAL A 186 -13.27 9.40 17.30
N GLY A 187 -13.93 9.45 18.42
CA GLY A 187 -14.30 10.70 19.04
C GLY A 187 -14.12 10.69 20.55
N SER A 188 -13.84 11.84 21.12
CA SER A 188 -13.93 12.07 22.55
C SER A 188 -14.45 13.46 22.85
N ALA A 189 -15.25 13.57 23.90
CA ALA A 189 -15.61 14.83 24.50
C ALA A 189 -15.06 14.91 25.93
N PHE A 190 -14.63 16.05 26.34
CA PHE A 190 -14.12 16.27 27.70
C PHE A 190 -14.69 17.51 28.34
N LEU A 191 -14.74 17.48 29.67
CA LEU A 191 -15.12 18.59 30.55
C LEU A 191 -14.01 18.76 31.58
N ASN A 192 -13.54 19.99 31.72
CA ASN A 192 -12.67 20.41 32.80
C ASN A 192 -13.37 21.49 33.63
N TRP A 193 -13.58 21.22 34.90
CA TRP A 193 -14.27 22.14 35.83
C TRP A 193 -13.38 22.40 37.04
N ASN A 194 -12.94 23.65 37.18
CA ASN A 194 -12.30 24.14 38.39
C ASN A 194 -13.40 24.51 39.41
N ILE A 195 -13.65 23.60 40.34
CA ILE A 195 -14.70 23.75 41.34
C ILE A 195 -14.32 24.84 42.35
N LEU A 196 -13.10 24.73 42.88
CA LEU A 196 -12.52 25.65 43.86
C LEU A 196 -11.02 25.80 43.55
N ASN A 197 -10.36 26.79 44.16
CA ASN A 197 -8.92 26.90 44.08
C ASN A 197 -8.25 25.63 44.64
N GLY A 198 -7.54 24.92 43.79
CA GLY A 198 -6.87 23.66 44.14
C GLY A 198 -7.75 22.40 43.96
N LEU A 199 -9.01 22.53 43.51
CA LEU A 199 -9.90 21.39 43.23
C LEU A 199 -10.42 21.43 41.80
N ASP A 200 -9.88 20.55 40.94
CA ASP A 200 -10.25 20.40 39.56
C ASP A 200 -10.98 19.06 39.34
N PHE A 201 -12.11 19.10 38.64
CA PHE A 201 -12.79 17.92 38.12
C PHE A 201 -12.59 17.81 36.63
N LYS A 202 -12.11 16.66 36.19
CA LYS A 202 -11.92 16.33 34.75
C LYS A 202 -12.65 15.05 34.43
N THR A 203 -13.39 15.05 33.33
CA THR A 203 -14.04 13.86 32.81
C THR A 203 -13.94 13.84 31.29
N SER A 204 -13.91 12.66 30.72
CA SER A 204 -13.94 12.47 29.28
C SER A 204 -14.73 11.21 28.93
N LEU A 205 -15.41 11.27 27.79
CA LEU A 205 -16.11 10.16 27.17
C LEU A 205 -15.55 9.99 25.75
N GLY A 206 -15.25 8.76 25.37
CA GLY A 206 -14.75 8.42 24.02
C GLY A 206 -15.56 7.31 23.37
N ILE A 207 -15.60 7.33 22.06
CA ILE A 207 -16.18 6.31 21.17
C ILE A 207 -15.17 5.90 20.10
#